data_63f1a3f596441dc2bf97603a01cb8908
#
_entry.id   63f1a3f596441dc2bf97603a01cb8908
#
_cell.length_a   1.000
_cell.length_b   1.000
_cell.length_c   1.000
_cell.angle_alpha   90.00
_cell.angle_beta   90.00
_cell.angle_gamma   90.00
#
_symmetry.space_group_name_H-M   'P 1'
#
loop_
_entity.id
_entity.type
_entity.pdbx_description
1 polymer ?
#
loop_
_entity_poly.entity_id
_entity_poly.type
_entity_poly.pdbx_seq_one_letter_code
_entity_poly.pdbx_strand_id
1 'polypeptide(L)'
;MSIFCRTFACEFVLSLNSNPMERTLVLLKPSTIQRQLCGEIISRFEKKGLRIAGMKMMQLDDKILEAHYAHLVGKPFFPALKASMMKTPVVAMCLEGVDAIAVVRFITGYTNGRKADPGTIRGDYCMSNQQNIVHASDSPEAAEAELARFFKPEEIYELGDLNLDRLYAVDEN
;
A
#
# COMPACT_ATOMS: atom_id res chain seq x y z
N MET A 1 56.92 -1.57 9.40
CA MET A 1 56.33 -0.25 9.14
C MET A 1 55.89 -0.22 7.70
N SER A 2 54.69 -0.07 7.27
CA SER A 2 53.44 0.34 7.82
C SER A 2 52.35 -0.25 6.93
N ILE A 3 51.47 -1.06 7.49
CA ILE A 3 50.21 -1.50 6.85
C ILE A 3 49.14 -0.66 7.53
N PHE A 4 48.59 0.31 6.87
CA PHE A 4 47.26 0.93 7.18
C PHE A 4 46.94 1.94 6.07
N CYS A 5 46.11 1.57 5.17
CA CYS A 5 45.13 2.46 4.52
C CYS A 5 44.44 1.74 3.34
N ARG A 6 43.44 0.92 3.60
CA ARG A 6 42.48 0.46 2.55
C ARG A 6 41.22 -0.10 3.20
N THR A 7 40.48 0.71 3.96
CA THR A 7 39.17 0.25 4.44
C THR A 7 38.09 1.34 4.49
N PHE A 8 38.42 2.59 4.21
CA PHE A 8 37.44 3.70 4.30
C PHE A 8 36.82 4.13 2.98
N ALA A 9 37.32 3.68 1.84
CA ALA A 9 36.79 4.09 0.53
C ALA A 9 35.67 3.18 -0.03
N CYS A 10 35.53 1.96 0.53
CA CYS A 10 34.52 1.01 0.01
C CYS A 10 33.15 1.17 0.66
N GLU A 11 33.08 1.66 1.90
CA GLU A 11 31.78 1.89 2.57
C GLU A 11 31.07 3.17 2.14
N PHE A 12 31.81 4.15 1.60
CA PHE A 12 31.24 5.44 1.20
C PHE A 12 30.64 5.44 -0.21
N VAL A 13 30.97 4.46 -1.05
CA VAL A 13 30.45 4.35 -2.43
C VAL A 13 29.14 3.56 -2.50
N LEU A 14 28.82 2.73 -1.49
CA LEU A 14 27.58 1.94 -1.45
C LEU A 14 26.36 2.74 -0.95
N SER A 15 26.54 3.98 -0.48
CA SER A 15 25.48 4.82 0.08
C SER A 15 24.83 5.80 -0.90
N LEU A 16 25.21 5.82 -2.19
CA LEU A 16 24.85 6.92 -3.09
C LEU A 16 23.79 6.60 -4.16
N ASN A 17 23.28 5.37 -4.24
CA ASN A 17 22.29 5.02 -5.28
C ASN A 17 21.18 4.04 -4.84
N SER A 18 20.84 3.94 -3.56
CA SER A 18 19.67 3.17 -3.16
C SER A 18 18.41 4.04 -3.33
N ASN A 19 17.49 3.65 -4.20
CA ASN A 19 16.16 4.21 -4.19
C ASN A 19 15.52 3.92 -2.82
N PRO A 20 15.00 4.94 -2.12
CA PRO A 20 14.45 4.73 -0.80
C PRO A 20 13.28 3.74 -0.86
N MET A 21 13.24 2.80 0.09
CA MET A 21 12.08 1.94 0.25
C MET A 21 10.88 2.78 0.67
N GLU A 22 9.85 2.80 -0.16
CA GLU A 22 8.60 3.50 0.13
C GLU A 22 7.63 2.60 0.87
N ARG A 23 6.78 3.22 1.70
CA ARG A 23 5.64 2.58 2.36
C ARG A 23 4.33 3.20 1.90
N THR A 24 3.31 2.39 1.69
CA THR A 24 1.99 2.84 1.26
C THR A 24 0.87 2.11 1.97
N LEU A 25 -0.26 2.80 2.19
CA LEU A 25 -1.46 2.17 2.72
C LEU A 25 -2.26 1.49 1.61
N VAL A 26 -2.71 0.29 1.88
CA VAL A 26 -3.76 -0.39 1.12
C VAL A 26 -4.88 -0.81 2.07
N LEU A 27 -6.14 -0.52 1.71
CA LEU A 27 -7.30 -1.06 2.41
C LEU A 27 -8.06 -2.03 1.50
N LEU A 28 -8.23 -3.27 1.93
CA LEU A 28 -9.20 -4.17 1.33
C LEU A 28 -10.57 -3.84 1.91
N LYS A 29 -11.45 -3.29 1.07
CA LYS A 29 -12.75 -2.75 1.46
C LYS A 29 -13.75 -3.86 1.85
N PRO A 30 -14.87 -3.55 2.50
CA PRO A 30 -15.90 -4.54 2.84
C PRO A 30 -16.32 -5.44 1.69
N SER A 31 -16.45 -4.90 0.48
CA SER A 31 -16.80 -5.71 -0.70
C SER A 31 -15.75 -6.76 -1.06
N THR A 32 -14.47 -6.56 -0.72
CA THR A 32 -13.41 -7.57 -0.86
C THR A 32 -13.61 -8.72 0.10
N ILE A 33 -13.91 -8.40 1.38
CA ILE A 33 -14.19 -9.39 2.42
C ILE A 33 -15.41 -10.22 2.06
N GLN A 34 -16.52 -9.56 1.71
CA GLN A 34 -17.79 -10.21 1.34
C GLN A 34 -17.66 -11.15 0.13
N ARG A 35 -16.77 -10.82 -0.80
CA ARG A 35 -16.51 -11.61 -2.01
C ARG A 35 -15.37 -12.62 -1.86
N GLN A 36 -14.77 -12.74 -0.67
CA GLN A 36 -13.66 -13.67 -0.35
C GLN A 36 -12.44 -13.49 -1.27
N LEU A 37 -12.11 -12.24 -1.65
CA LEU A 37 -11.03 -11.92 -2.57
C LEU A 37 -9.72 -11.49 -1.87
N CYS A 38 -9.67 -11.52 -0.52
CA CYS A 38 -8.50 -11.02 0.22
C CYS A 38 -7.21 -11.74 -0.18
N GLY A 39 -7.21 -13.06 -0.14
CA GLY A 39 -6.02 -13.87 -0.48
C GLY A 39 -5.53 -13.64 -1.90
N GLU A 40 -6.44 -13.52 -2.85
CA GLU A 40 -6.11 -13.25 -4.25
C GLU A 40 -5.44 -11.87 -4.42
N ILE A 41 -5.99 -10.83 -3.78
CA ILE A 41 -5.45 -9.47 -3.89
C ILE A 41 -4.10 -9.36 -3.17
N ILE A 42 -3.97 -9.93 -1.97
CA ILE A 42 -2.71 -9.98 -1.23
C ILE A 42 -1.64 -10.69 -2.06
N SER A 43 -1.97 -11.85 -2.63
CA SER A 43 -1.05 -12.63 -3.48
C SER A 43 -0.56 -11.84 -4.70
N ARG A 44 -1.34 -10.92 -5.28
CA ARG A 44 -0.91 -10.08 -6.39
C ARG A 44 0.18 -9.10 -5.96
N PHE A 45 0.05 -8.51 -4.78
CA PHE A 45 1.08 -7.61 -4.25
C PHE A 45 2.37 -8.36 -3.91
N GLU A 46 2.28 -9.50 -3.22
CA GLU A 46 3.45 -10.33 -2.88
C GLU A 46 4.16 -10.88 -4.12
N LYS A 47 3.40 -11.38 -5.12
CA LYS A 47 3.96 -11.88 -6.38
C LYS A 47 4.66 -10.78 -7.19
N LYS A 48 4.26 -9.52 -7.02
CA LYS A 48 4.95 -8.39 -7.64
C LYS A 48 6.26 -8.04 -6.92
N GLY A 49 6.47 -8.53 -5.69
CA GLY A 49 7.65 -8.25 -4.88
C GLY A 49 7.43 -7.20 -3.80
N LEU A 50 6.19 -6.71 -3.61
CA LEU A 50 5.87 -5.83 -2.49
C LEU A 50 5.86 -6.63 -1.17
N ARG A 51 6.45 -6.06 -0.12
CA ARG A 51 6.54 -6.67 1.20
C ARG A 51 5.43 -6.14 2.11
N ILE A 52 4.89 -7.00 2.98
CA ILE A 52 3.88 -6.61 3.97
C ILE A 52 4.60 -6.23 5.26
N ALA A 53 4.76 -4.94 5.52
CA ALA A 53 5.38 -4.41 6.74
C ALA A 53 4.38 -4.33 7.92
N GLY A 54 3.08 -4.28 7.64
CA GLY A 54 2.02 -4.31 8.65
C GLY A 54 0.71 -4.78 8.05
N MET A 55 -0.08 -5.56 8.80
CA MET A 55 -1.40 -6.01 8.34
C MET A 55 -2.32 -6.27 9.53
N LYS A 56 -3.55 -5.78 9.43
CA LYS A 56 -4.60 -6.05 10.44
C LYS A 56 -6.00 -5.94 9.88
N MET A 57 -6.94 -6.63 10.53
CA MET A 57 -8.38 -6.38 10.34
C MET A 57 -8.85 -5.35 11.36
N MET A 58 -9.68 -4.41 10.91
CA MET A 58 -10.29 -3.42 11.80
C MET A 58 -11.68 -3.02 11.32
N GLN A 59 -12.57 -2.74 12.27
CA GLN A 59 -13.87 -2.11 12.00
C GLN A 59 -13.66 -0.60 11.92
N LEU A 60 -14.10 0.00 10.82
CA LEU A 60 -14.07 1.45 10.67
C LEU A 60 -15.27 2.08 11.36
N ASP A 61 -15.05 3.28 11.90
CA ASP A 61 -16.08 4.13 12.51
C ASP A 61 -16.22 5.45 11.76
N ASP A 62 -17.21 6.25 12.15
CA ASP A 62 -17.46 7.56 11.55
C ASP A 62 -16.26 8.49 11.64
N LYS A 63 -15.57 8.50 12.78
CA LYS A 63 -14.43 9.40 13.02
C LYS A 63 -13.27 9.12 12.07
N ILE A 64 -12.88 7.86 11.90
CA ILE A 64 -11.79 7.50 11.00
C ILE A 64 -12.17 7.75 9.55
N LEU A 65 -13.45 7.49 9.17
CA LEU A 65 -13.94 7.71 7.80
C LEU A 65 -14.03 9.19 7.45
N GLU A 66 -14.46 10.04 8.37
CA GLU A 66 -14.48 11.50 8.18
C GLU A 66 -13.07 12.09 8.06
N ALA A 67 -12.11 11.57 8.82
CA ALA A 67 -10.73 11.96 8.71
C ALA A 67 -10.07 11.46 7.41
N HIS A 68 -10.37 10.21 7.00
CA HIS A 68 -9.78 9.60 5.80
C HIS A 68 -10.35 10.20 4.50
N TYR A 69 -11.64 10.50 4.49
CA TYR A 69 -12.35 11.09 3.35
C TYR A 69 -12.74 12.56 3.59
N ALA A 70 -11.91 13.33 4.31
CA ALA A 70 -12.22 14.72 4.69
C ALA A 70 -12.62 15.59 3.49
N HIS A 71 -11.98 15.39 2.34
CA HIS A 71 -12.28 16.09 1.07
C HIS A 71 -13.65 15.71 0.45
N LEU A 72 -14.30 14.65 0.95
CA LEU A 72 -15.62 14.19 0.50
C LEU A 72 -16.74 14.53 1.49
N VAL A 73 -16.41 15.00 2.68
CA VAL A 73 -17.39 15.43 3.68
C VAL A 73 -18.30 16.51 3.07
N GLY A 74 -19.61 16.37 3.23
CA GLY A 74 -20.59 17.27 2.63
C GLY A 74 -21.01 16.92 1.19
N LYS A 75 -20.36 15.97 0.52
CA LYS A 75 -20.83 15.50 -0.80
C LYS A 75 -22.06 14.60 -0.64
N PRO A 76 -23.06 14.69 -1.55
CA PRO A 76 -24.33 13.94 -1.42
C PRO A 76 -24.17 12.41 -1.31
N PHE A 77 -23.10 11.85 -1.87
CA PHE A 77 -22.80 10.41 -1.84
C PHE A 77 -22.02 9.95 -0.60
N PHE A 78 -21.50 10.89 0.22
CA PHE A 78 -20.64 10.56 1.35
C PHE A 78 -21.33 9.68 2.42
N PRO A 79 -22.60 9.88 2.81
CA PRO A 79 -23.29 8.98 3.72
C PRO A 79 -23.35 7.53 3.20
N ALA A 80 -23.60 7.35 1.90
CA ALA A 80 -23.63 6.03 1.29
C ALA A 80 -22.23 5.38 1.25
N LEU A 81 -21.18 6.16 1.01
CA LEU A 81 -19.80 5.71 1.11
C LEU A 81 -19.46 5.24 2.53
N LYS A 82 -19.77 6.03 3.56
CA LYS A 82 -19.56 5.65 4.98
C LYS A 82 -20.30 4.35 5.32
N ALA A 83 -21.58 4.26 5.02
CA ALA A 83 -22.37 3.06 5.27
C ALA A 83 -21.77 1.82 4.57
N SER A 84 -21.26 1.98 3.35
CA SER A 84 -20.59 0.91 2.61
C SER A 84 -19.28 0.46 3.28
N MET A 85 -18.48 1.41 3.78
CA MET A 85 -17.19 1.13 4.41
C MET A 85 -17.31 0.54 5.82
N MET A 86 -18.46 0.67 6.47
CA MET A 86 -18.75 0.12 7.81
C MET A 86 -19.48 -1.22 7.80
N LYS A 87 -19.83 -1.77 6.62
CA LYS A 87 -20.62 -3.03 6.52
C LYS A 87 -19.92 -4.23 7.15
N THR A 88 -18.61 -4.32 7.02
CA THR A 88 -17.77 -5.35 7.61
C THR A 88 -16.45 -4.72 8.01
N PRO A 89 -15.61 -5.39 8.80
CA PRO A 89 -14.22 -4.98 8.94
C PRO A 89 -13.53 -4.85 7.57
N VAL A 90 -12.46 -4.07 7.52
CA VAL A 90 -11.53 -3.97 6.40
C VAL A 90 -10.21 -4.65 6.77
N VAL A 91 -9.42 -5.04 5.78
CA VAL A 91 -8.00 -5.36 6.01
C VAL A 91 -7.18 -4.13 5.64
N ALA A 92 -6.46 -3.58 6.61
CA ALA A 92 -5.46 -2.53 6.38
C ALA A 92 -4.08 -3.16 6.25
N MET A 93 -3.32 -2.73 5.24
CA MET A 93 -1.95 -3.19 4.98
C MET A 93 -1.02 -2.00 4.79
N CYS A 94 0.16 -2.09 5.40
CA CYS A 94 1.33 -1.30 5.04
C CYS A 94 2.18 -2.14 4.09
N LEU A 95 2.25 -1.74 2.82
CA LEU A 95 3.10 -2.38 1.83
C LEU A 95 4.37 -1.56 1.63
N GLU A 96 5.49 -2.26 1.43
CA GLU A 96 6.82 -1.67 1.30
C GLU A 96 7.52 -2.17 0.04
N GLY A 97 8.25 -1.31 -0.65
CA GLY A 97 9.05 -1.61 -1.84
C GLY A 97 9.62 -0.36 -2.48
N VAL A 98 10.46 -0.52 -3.49
CA VAL A 98 10.90 0.60 -4.35
C VAL A 98 9.70 1.08 -5.14
N ASP A 99 9.46 2.40 -5.19
CA ASP A 99 8.31 3.02 -5.85
C ASP A 99 6.95 2.42 -5.44
N ALA A 100 6.82 1.95 -4.18
CA ALA A 100 5.67 1.17 -3.73
C ALA A 100 4.33 1.85 -3.99
N ILE A 101 4.26 3.18 -3.85
CA ILE A 101 3.04 3.96 -4.09
C ILE A 101 2.60 3.82 -5.55
N ALA A 102 3.51 4.07 -6.48
CA ALA A 102 3.23 4.00 -7.92
C ALA A 102 2.92 2.56 -8.35
N VAL A 103 3.71 1.58 -7.89
CA VAL A 103 3.54 0.15 -8.20
C VAL A 103 2.20 -0.37 -7.70
N VAL A 104 1.81 -0.06 -6.46
CA VAL A 104 0.50 -0.45 -5.90
C VAL A 104 -0.64 0.16 -6.71
N ARG A 105 -0.56 1.44 -7.07
CA ARG A 105 -1.58 2.09 -7.89
C ARG A 105 -1.69 1.47 -9.28
N PHE A 106 -0.56 1.12 -9.90
CA PHE A 106 -0.52 0.43 -11.18
C PHE A 106 -1.22 -0.94 -11.10
N ILE A 107 -0.91 -1.74 -10.08
CA ILE A 107 -1.54 -3.06 -9.87
C ILE A 107 -3.04 -2.93 -9.56
N THR A 108 -3.45 -1.92 -8.78
CA THR A 108 -4.86 -1.71 -8.45
C THR A 108 -5.71 -1.24 -9.62
N GLY A 109 -5.13 -0.51 -10.55
CA GLY A 109 -5.81 -0.01 -11.75
C GLY A 109 -6.69 1.22 -11.49
N TYR A 110 -7.33 1.71 -12.55
CA TYR A 110 -8.17 2.90 -12.52
C TYR A 110 -9.33 2.76 -11.52
N THR A 111 -9.69 3.86 -10.84
CA THR A 111 -10.68 3.85 -9.74
C THR A 111 -12.05 3.32 -10.16
N ASN A 112 -12.51 3.66 -11.36
CA ASN A 112 -13.72 3.08 -11.92
C ASN A 112 -13.38 1.73 -12.59
N GLY A 113 -13.79 0.61 -11.99
CA GLY A 113 -13.47 -0.74 -12.46
C GLY A 113 -13.86 -1.02 -13.91
N ARG A 114 -14.92 -0.37 -14.43
CA ARG A 114 -15.30 -0.51 -15.84
C ARG A 114 -14.35 0.16 -16.83
N LYS A 115 -13.43 0.98 -16.33
CA LYS A 115 -12.40 1.68 -17.10
C LYS A 115 -10.98 1.22 -16.77
N ALA A 116 -10.86 0.32 -15.79
CA ALA A 116 -9.57 -0.25 -15.40
C ALA A 116 -9.13 -1.30 -16.41
N ASP A 117 -7.84 -1.32 -16.69
CA ASP A 117 -7.26 -2.28 -17.64
C ASP A 117 -7.39 -3.72 -17.13
N PRO A 118 -7.67 -4.69 -18.00
CA PRO A 118 -7.60 -6.11 -17.65
C PRO A 118 -6.24 -6.48 -17.05
N GLY A 119 -6.24 -7.39 -16.08
CA GLY A 119 -5.04 -7.78 -15.34
C GLY A 119 -4.78 -6.92 -14.10
N THR A 120 -5.38 -5.73 -13.99
CA THR A 120 -5.38 -4.97 -12.74
C THR A 120 -6.44 -5.49 -11.77
N ILE A 121 -6.27 -5.24 -10.46
CA ILE A 121 -7.23 -5.70 -9.44
C ILE A 121 -8.64 -5.19 -9.76
N ARG A 122 -8.77 -3.92 -10.11
CA ARG A 122 -10.10 -3.34 -10.43
C ARG A 122 -10.62 -3.77 -11.79
N GLY A 123 -9.75 -3.95 -12.77
CA GLY A 123 -10.13 -4.43 -14.10
C GLY A 123 -10.71 -5.83 -14.05
N ASP A 124 -10.13 -6.71 -13.23
CA ASP A 124 -10.57 -8.09 -13.11
C ASP A 124 -11.79 -8.27 -12.18
N TYR A 125 -11.90 -7.44 -11.12
CA TYR A 125 -12.87 -7.70 -10.04
C TYR A 125 -13.89 -6.60 -9.80
N CYS A 126 -13.86 -5.47 -10.51
CA CYS A 126 -14.77 -4.35 -10.25
C CYS A 126 -15.62 -3.95 -11.42
N MET A 127 -16.93 -3.80 -11.16
CA MET A 127 -17.88 -3.22 -12.10
C MET A 127 -18.41 -1.85 -11.61
N SER A 128 -17.87 -1.31 -10.52
CA SER A 128 -18.38 -0.09 -9.88
C SER A 128 -17.25 0.91 -9.63
N ASN A 129 -17.58 2.19 -9.67
CA ASN A 129 -16.69 3.26 -9.22
C ASN A 129 -16.63 3.35 -7.69
N GLN A 130 -17.71 3.10 -7.00
CA GLN A 130 -17.82 3.21 -5.54
C GLN A 130 -17.47 1.88 -4.85
N GLN A 131 -18.02 0.76 -5.35
CA GLN A 131 -17.71 -0.60 -4.86
C GLN A 131 -16.46 -1.14 -5.55
N ASN A 132 -15.35 -0.43 -5.39
CA ASN A 132 -14.11 -0.68 -6.13
C ASN A 132 -13.04 -1.47 -5.36
N ILE A 133 -13.48 -2.26 -4.37
CA ILE A 133 -12.80 -3.30 -3.58
C ILE A 133 -11.52 -2.90 -2.84
N VAL A 134 -10.71 -2.01 -3.35
CA VAL A 134 -9.43 -1.63 -2.77
C VAL A 134 -9.28 -0.11 -2.72
N HIS A 135 -8.65 0.40 -1.64
CA HIS A 135 -8.08 1.73 -1.56
C HIS A 135 -6.56 1.62 -1.58
N ALA A 136 -5.89 2.58 -2.18
CA ALA A 136 -4.44 2.75 -2.16
C ALA A 136 -4.10 4.24 -2.10
N SER A 137 -3.10 4.60 -1.33
CA SER A 137 -2.59 5.98 -1.28
C SER A 137 -2.16 6.46 -2.68
N ASP A 138 -2.27 7.75 -2.94
CA ASP A 138 -2.03 8.33 -4.26
C ASP A 138 -0.80 9.26 -4.32
N SER A 139 -0.19 9.55 -3.18
CA SER A 139 1.06 10.30 -3.08
C SER A 139 1.85 9.92 -1.83
N PRO A 140 3.14 10.28 -1.73
CA PRO A 140 3.93 10.09 -0.52
C PRO A 140 3.31 10.74 0.72
N GLU A 141 2.81 11.96 0.60
CA GLU A 141 2.17 12.70 1.69
C GLU A 141 0.87 12.03 2.13
N ALA A 142 0.08 11.54 1.18
CA ALA A 142 -1.13 10.78 1.48
C ALA A 142 -0.77 9.46 2.17
N ALA A 143 0.24 8.73 1.70
CA ALA A 143 0.69 7.48 2.29
C ALA A 143 1.12 7.65 3.75
N GLU A 144 1.94 8.67 4.05
CA GLU A 144 2.38 8.98 5.41
C GLU A 144 1.18 9.30 6.33
N ALA A 145 0.31 10.22 5.90
CA ALA A 145 -0.85 10.63 6.68
C ALA A 145 -1.86 9.49 6.89
N GLU A 146 -2.03 8.63 5.89
CA GLU A 146 -2.93 7.48 5.95
C GLU A 146 -2.34 6.36 6.81
N LEU A 147 -1.06 6.04 6.68
CA LEU A 147 -0.40 5.06 7.56
C LEU A 147 -0.49 5.49 9.03
N ALA A 148 -0.20 6.76 9.34
CA ALA A 148 -0.33 7.30 10.71
C ALA A 148 -1.78 7.26 11.24
N ARG A 149 -2.78 7.30 10.37
CA ARG A 149 -4.21 7.21 10.74
C ARG A 149 -4.65 5.78 11.01
N PHE A 150 -4.13 4.82 10.25
CA PHE A 150 -4.58 3.43 10.31
C PHE A 150 -3.70 2.53 11.18
N PHE A 151 -2.44 2.87 11.39
CA PHE A 151 -1.50 2.05 12.16
C PHE A 151 -0.91 2.85 13.31
N LYS A 152 -0.64 2.13 14.40
CA LYS A 152 0.28 2.61 15.43
C LYS A 152 1.72 2.28 15.01
N PRO A 153 2.74 3.01 15.49
CA PRO A 153 4.13 2.74 15.12
C PRO A 153 4.56 1.29 15.36
N GLU A 154 4.12 0.67 16.46
CA GLU A 154 4.43 -0.71 16.82
C GLU A 154 3.73 -1.79 15.97
N GLU A 155 2.81 -1.39 15.09
CA GLU A 155 2.10 -2.30 14.16
C GLU A 155 2.77 -2.35 12.77
N ILE A 156 3.83 -1.57 12.55
CA ILE A 156 4.62 -1.56 11.31
C ILE A 156 6.02 -2.03 11.64
N TYR A 157 6.44 -3.11 11.01
CA TYR A 157 7.70 -3.78 11.27
C TYR A 157 8.79 -3.38 10.28
N GLU A 158 10.03 -3.28 10.76
CA GLU A 158 11.19 -3.16 9.89
C GLU A 158 11.56 -4.56 9.38
N LEU A 159 11.56 -4.72 8.06
CA LEU A 159 11.75 -6.04 7.43
C LEU A 159 13.21 -6.33 7.05
N GLY A 160 14.12 -5.36 7.19
CA GLY A 160 15.53 -5.50 6.79
C GLY A 160 15.68 -5.82 5.30
N ASP A 161 16.83 -6.38 4.92
CA ASP A 161 17.20 -6.61 3.52
C ASP A 161 16.77 -7.98 2.96
N LEU A 162 15.76 -8.61 3.57
CA LEU A 162 15.29 -9.94 3.15
C LEU A 162 14.91 -9.98 1.66
N ASN A 163 15.67 -10.73 0.88
CA ASN A 163 15.44 -11.00 -0.55
C ASN A 163 15.48 -9.77 -1.49
N LEU A 164 15.99 -8.62 -1.09
CA LEU A 164 16.09 -7.45 -1.97
C LEU A 164 16.95 -7.74 -3.18
N ASP A 165 18.05 -8.48 -3.00
CA ASP A 165 18.97 -8.95 -4.05
C ASP A 165 18.33 -9.85 -5.13
N ARG A 166 17.14 -10.38 -4.83
CA ARG A 166 16.35 -11.20 -5.77
C ARG A 166 15.25 -10.43 -6.48
N LEU A 167 14.94 -9.23 -6.01
CA LEU A 167 13.85 -8.40 -6.52
C LEU A 167 14.38 -7.22 -7.33
N TYR A 168 15.54 -6.68 -6.94
CA TYR A 168 16.11 -5.47 -7.52
C TYR A 168 17.55 -5.71 -7.97
N ALA A 169 17.97 -5.06 -9.03
CA ALA A 169 19.38 -4.99 -9.39
C ALA A 169 20.17 -4.15 -8.37
N VAL A 170 21.50 -4.35 -8.32
CA VAL A 170 22.37 -3.68 -7.31
C VAL A 170 22.29 -2.15 -7.37
N ASP A 171 21.96 -1.60 -8.52
CA ASP A 171 21.85 -0.16 -8.79
C ASP A 171 20.39 0.37 -8.66
N GLU A 172 19.44 -0.48 -8.27
CA GLU A 172 18.02 -0.13 -8.15
C GLU A 172 17.51 -0.10 -6.68
N ASN A 173 18.28 -0.58 -5.69
CA ASN A 173 17.87 -0.65 -4.28
C ASN A 173 18.84 0.09 -3.34
#